data_30b0885c03f9c5f85fa6d735197d9f73
#
_entry.id   30b0885c03f9c5f85fa6d735197d9f73
#
_cell.length_a   1.000
_cell.length_b   1.000
_cell.length_c   1.000
_cell.angle_alpha   90.00
_cell.angle_beta   90.00
_cell.angle_gamma   90.00
#
_symmetry.space_group_name_H-M   'P 1'
#
loop_
_entity.id
_entity.type
_entity.pdbx_description
1 polymer ?
#
loop_
_entity_poly.entity_id
_entity_poly.type
_entity_poly.pdbx_seq_one_letter_code
_entity_poly.pdbx_strand_id
1 'polypeptide(L)'
;MDGTALESIEGILLAELDRGLAAGTFPCGVVALRRGGSVVTAARGEAWPRSPRGAWTDAGATRSAAGVVGADARTVFDLASLTKIVATLPATLLTVQAGRIGLDDPASRWLPELSRGAGASWNGSVTIRSLLGHYSGLPAWRPYFVLLRDKDAYLRAIADESASYAPGKAVEYSDLGFMSLGWILERAWDEALPELVDRLVLGPLGMSATGYPAADPGRFSGAPVAPTEVGNEYERSMALAYAEGRPVVGGPAGSYRVAAADVDRVPWRRGAIFGEAHDGNCHYGLGGVSGHAGLFSTADDLVRYLAFWDRGGPLDPALRAEAFSRQTPPGAVSRGLGWILDGAAATHTGFTGTMLRYRAADGGALVALTNRVHPAVEDGIGDWRQALVAATEDL
;
A
#
# COMPACT_ATOMS: atom_id res chain seq x y z
N MET A 1 -9.19 29.79 -3.82
CA MET A 1 -8.05 30.47 -3.17
C MET A 1 -7.48 31.45 -4.16
N ASP A 2 -6.98 32.62 -3.73
CA ASP A 2 -6.27 33.54 -4.59
C ASP A 2 -4.81 33.09 -4.83
N GLY A 3 -4.09 33.76 -5.77
CA GLY A 3 -2.74 33.36 -6.14
C GLY A 3 -1.75 33.45 -4.99
N THR A 4 -1.88 34.45 -4.12
CA THR A 4 -0.97 34.65 -2.96
C THR A 4 -1.11 33.51 -1.93
N ALA A 5 -2.33 33.04 -1.70
CA ALA A 5 -2.59 31.90 -0.81
C ALA A 5 -1.99 30.60 -1.37
N LEU A 6 -2.09 30.38 -2.69
CA LEU A 6 -1.50 29.21 -3.34
C LEU A 6 0.03 29.21 -3.27
N GLU A 7 0.68 30.36 -3.51
CA GLU A 7 2.14 30.53 -3.37
C GLU A 7 2.60 30.29 -1.93
N SER A 8 1.83 30.77 -0.93
CA SER A 8 2.11 30.51 0.48
C SER A 8 2.05 29.02 0.82
N ILE A 9 1.03 28.29 0.31
CA ILE A 9 0.90 26.84 0.49
C ILE A 9 2.08 26.11 -0.15
N GLU A 10 2.43 26.46 -1.39
CA GLU A 10 3.57 25.83 -2.08
C GLU A 10 4.88 26.04 -1.27
N GLY A 11 5.11 27.24 -0.75
CA GLY A 11 6.26 27.54 0.10
C GLY A 11 6.33 26.63 1.35
N ILE A 12 5.19 26.37 2.00
CA ILE A 12 5.11 25.45 3.16
C ILE A 12 5.43 24.01 2.75
N LEU A 13 4.85 23.51 1.66
CA LEU A 13 5.12 22.17 1.18
C LEU A 13 6.58 21.97 0.79
N LEU A 14 7.19 22.97 0.15
CA LEU A 14 8.61 22.97 -0.21
C LEU A 14 9.50 22.96 1.04
N ALA A 15 9.20 23.77 2.05
CA ALA A 15 9.95 23.81 3.30
C ALA A 15 9.92 22.47 4.04
N GLU A 16 8.75 21.78 4.05
CA GLU A 16 8.62 20.45 4.65
C GLU A 16 9.42 19.38 3.89
N LEU A 17 9.43 19.43 2.56
CA LEU A 17 10.26 18.55 1.74
C LEU A 17 11.75 18.80 1.96
N ASP A 18 12.17 20.07 1.97
CA ASP A 18 13.57 20.47 2.22
C ASP A 18 14.03 20.03 3.62
N ARG A 19 13.15 20.09 4.63
CA ARG A 19 13.43 19.58 5.98
C ARG A 19 13.63 18.06 5.99
N GLY A 20 12.78 17.29 5.27
CA GLY A 20 12.92 15.83 5.16
C GLY A 20 14.21 15.42 4.45
N LEU A 21 14.58 16.12 3.37
CA LEU A 21 15.84 15.90 2.64
C LEU A 21 17.06 16.23 3.51
N ALA A 22 17.05 17.38 4.20
CA ALA A 22 18.15 17.81 5.06
C ALA A 22 18.36 16.88 6.27
N ALA A 23 17.28 16.28 6.78
CA ALA A 23 17.33 15.28 7.84
C ALA A 23 17.76 13.88 7.35
N GLY A 24 17.92 13.68 6.03
CA GLY A 24 18.20 12.36 5.46
C GLY A 24 17.02 11.37 5.54
N THR A 25 15.80 11.84 5.85
CA THR A 25 14.62 10.98 5.98
C THR A 25 14.23 10.32 4.66
N PHE A 26 14.45 10.98 3.55
CA PHE A 26 14.27 10.48 2.19
C PHE A 26 15.09 11.30 1.19
N PRO A 27 15.56 10.72 0.08
CA PRO A 27 16.28 11.46 -0.96
C PRO A 27 15.36 12.08 -2.03
N CYS A 28 14.08 11.69 -2.08
CA CYS A 28 13.12 12.16 -3.08
C CYS A 28 11.70 12.21 -2.47
N GLY A 29 10.97 13.29 -2.76
CA GLY A 29 9.59 13.42 -2.31
C GLY A 29 8.75 14.35 -3.17
N VAL A 30 7.46 14.02 -3.25
CA VAL A 30 6.40 14.82 -3.86
C VAL A 30 5.24 14.91 -2.88
N VAL A 31 4.74 16.11 -2.65
CA VAL A 31 3.58 16.37 -1.78
C VAL A 31 2.53 17.13 -2.57
N ALA A 32 1.27 16.70 -2.49
CA ALA A 32 0.15 17.44 -3.04
C ALA A 32 -0.91 17.69 -1.97
N LEU A 33 -1.34 18.93 -1.84
CA LEU A 33 -2.43 19.36 -0.96
C LEU A 33 -3.64 19.77 -1.81
N ARG A 34 -4.79 19.12 -1.54
CA ARG A 34 -6.10 19.52 -2.13
C ARG A 34 -6.93 20.22 -1.07
N ARG A 35 -7.38 21.45 -1.37
CA ARG A 35 -8.28 22.20 -0.50
C ARG A 35 -9.18 23.16 -1.28
N GLY A 36 -10.47 23.20 -0.95
CA GLY A 36 -11.44 24.10 -1.58
C GLY A 36 -11.49 23.99 -3.11
N GLY A 37 -11.27 22.80 -3.67
CA GLY A 37 -11.23 22.56 -5.11
C GLY A 37 -9.90 22.90 -5.80
N SER A 38 -8.94 23.54 -5.10
CA SER A 38 -7.59 23.79 -5.60
C SER A 38 -6.63 22.69 -5.19
N VAL A 39 -5.59 22.46 -6.01
CA VAL A 39 -4.50 21.52 -5.72
C VAL A 39 -3.19 22.26 -5.86
N VAL A 40 -2.31 22.13 -4.86
CA VAL A 40 -0.93 22.63 -4.89
C VAL A 40 -0.01 21.42 -4.76
N THR A 41 0.96 21.29 -5.65
CA THR A 41 1.92 20.19 -5.67
C THR A 41 3.34 20.74 -5.60
N ALA A 42 4.15 20.20 -4.69
CA ALA A 42 5.56 20.50 -4.54
C ALA A 42 6.40 19.22 -4.66
N ALA A 43 7.60 19.33 -5.19
CA ALA A 43 8.52 18.21 -5.37
C ALA A 43 9.95 18.63 -5.03
N ARG A 44 10.75 17.70 -4.49
CA ARG A 44 12.17 17.86 -4.17
C ARG A 44 12.92 16.54 -4.33
N GLY A 45 14.23 16.67 -4.60
CA GLY A 45 15.12 15.53 -4.69
C GLY A 45 15.23 14.95 -6.09
N GLU A 46 15.84 13.79 -6.18
CA GLU A 46 16.23 13.16 -7.45
C GLU A 46 15.51 11.81 -7.65
N ALA A 47 14.97 11.64 -8.84
CA ALA A 47 14.41 10.38 -9.32
C ALA A 47 15.29 9.83 -10.47
N TRP A 48 15.04 8.58 -10.87
CA TRP A 48 15.78 7.96 -11.95
C TRP A 48 14.95 7.95 -13.24
N PRO A 49 15.56 8.34 -14.39
CA PRO A 49 14.87 8.25 -15.66
C PRO A 49 14.68 6.79 -16.06
N ARG A 50 13.51 6.46 -16.60
CA ARG A 50 13.27 5.18 -17.20
C ARG A 50 13.93 5.10 -18.57
N SER A 51 14.58 3.97 -18.90
CA SER A 51 15.10 3.74 -20.23
C SER A 51 13.97 3.77 -21.28
N PRO A 52 14.17 4.45 -22.44
CA PRO A 52 13.18 4.49 -23.52
C PRO A 52 12.74 3.12 -24.05
N ARG A 53 13.51 2.07 -23.80
CA ARG A 53 13.20 0.68 -24.23
C ARG A 53 12.34 -0.10 -23.24
N GLY A 54 11.84 0.54 -22.18
CA GLY A 54 10.98 -0.12 -21.20
C GLY A 54 11.68 -1.15 -20.29
N ALA A 55 12.97 -1.41 -20.50
CA ALA A 55 13.73 -2.25 -19.58
C ALA A 55 14.03 -1.46 -18.30
N TRP A 56 13.67 -2.04 -17.16
CA TRP A 56 14.18 -1.63 -15.88
C TRP A 56 15.69 -1.96 -15.91
N THR A 57 16.55 -0.95 -15.72
CA THR A 57 18.00 -1.12 -15.85
C THR A 57 18.49 -2.15 -14.84
N ASP A 58 19.42 -2.99 -15.29
CA ASP A 58 19.98 -4.12 -14.54
C ASP A 58 20.22 -3.82 -13.05
N ALA A 59 19.85 -4.79 -12.23
CA ALA A 59 20.06 -4.89 -10.79
C ALA A 59 21.55 -4.83 -10.39
N GLY A 60 22.22 -3.72 -10.63
CA GLY A 60 23.64 -3.50 -10.34
C GLY A 60 24.07 -2.06 -10.48
N ALA A 61 23.24 -1.20 -11.04
CA ALA A 61 23.57 0.20 -11.17
C ALA A 61 23.36 0.95 -9.85
N THR A 62 24.42 1.39 -9.24
CA THR A 62 24.40 2.29 -8.07
C THR A 62 23.94 3.72 -8.44
N ARG A 63 23.86 4.02 -9.71
CA ARG A 63 23.22 5.17 -10.38
C ARG A 63 22.84 4.74 -11.78
N SER A 64 21.66 5.11 -12.26
CA SER A 64 21.29 4.91 -13.67
C SER A 64 22.38 5.48 -14.57
N ALA A 65 22.84 4.71 -15.54
CA ALA A 65 23.76 5.21 -16.59
C ALA A 65 23.17 6.40 -17.38
N ALA A 66 21.85 6.60 -17.31
CA ALA A 66 21.13 7.73 -17.89
C ALA A 66 21.14 9.01 -17.00
N GLY A 67 21.76 8.94 -15.80
CA GLY A 67 21.83 10.09 -14.85
C GLY A 67 20.66 10.12 -13.86
N VAL A 68 20.44 11.27 -13.25
CA VAL A 68 19.31 11.57 -12.37
C VAL A 68 18.50 12.72 -12.95
N VAL A 69 17.20 12.77 -12.63
CA VAL A 69 16.30 13.86 -13.00
C VAL A 69 15.65 14.42 -11.73
N GLY A 70 15.31 15.71 -11.75
CA GLY A 70 14.53 16.29 -10.66
C GLY A 70 13.18 15.60 -10.52
N ALA A 71 12.76 15.37 -9.28
CA ALA A 71 11.41 14.87 -9.00
C ALA A 71 10.35 15.91 -9.40
N ASP A 72 9.23 15.44 -9.94
CA ASP A 72 8.06 16.25 -10.29
C ASP A 72 6.77 15.48 -9.95
N ALA A 73 5.61 16.10 -10.19
CA ALA A 73 4.29 15.52 -9.93
C ALA A 73 4.03 14.20 -10.68
N ARG A 74 4.80 13.91 -11.74
CA ARG A 74 4.70 12.69 -12.56
C ARG A 74 5.70 11.61 -12.12
N THR A 75 6.53 11.90 -11.11
CA THR A 75 7.45 10.91 -10.56
C THR A 75 6.65 9.75 -9.97
N VAL A 76 6.99 8.55 -10.43
CA VAL A 76 6.32 7.30 -10.05
C VAL A 76 6.95 6.74 -8.78
N PHE A 77 6.13 6.35 -7.82
CA PHE A 77 6.55 5.76 -6.55
C PHE A 77 5.90 4.40 -6.33
N ASP A 78 6.66 3.48 -5.72
CA ASP A 78 6.08 2.28 -5.11
C ASP A 78 5.17 2.71 -3.95
N LEU A 79 3.89 2.46 -4.09
CA LEU A 79 2.88 2.82 -3.09
C LEU A 79 2.94 1.93 -1.84
N ALA A 80 3.60 0.78 -1.92
CA ALA A 80 3.58 -0.21 -0.84
C ALA A 80 2.15 -0.44 -0.33
N SER A 81 1.91 -0.29 0.96
CA SER A 81 0.59 -0.54 1.56
C SER A 81 -0.51 0.46 1.17
N LEU A 82 -0.21 1.59 0.50
CA LEU A 82 -1.28 2.38 -0.11
C LEU A 82 -2.03 1.59 -1.21
N THR A 83 -1.43 0.52 -1.76
CA THR A 83 -2.12 -0.46 -2.63
C THR A 83 -3.45 -0.90 -2.02
N LYS A 84 -3.48 -1.11 -0.71
CA LYS A 84 -4.67 -1.56 0.03
C LYS A 84 -5.85 -0.62 -0.15
N ILE A 85 -5.60 0.69 -0.06
CA ILE A 85 -6.66 1.70 -0.12
C ILE A 85 -6.85 2.32 -1.50
N VAL A 86 -5.88 2.19 -2.41
CA VAL A 86 -5.98 2.75 -3.77
C VAL A 86 -6.50 1.72 -4.78
N ALA A 87 -6.21 0.44 -4.57
CA ALA A 87 -6.65 -0.65 -5.43
C ALA A 87 -7.70 -1.56 -4.76
N THR A 88 -7.32 -2.26 -3.69
CA THR A 88 -8.11 -3.35 -3.14
C THR A 88 -9.39 -2.89 -2.45
N LEU A 89 -9.32 -1.86 -1.60
CA LEU A 89 -10.50 -1.32 -0.92
C LEU A 89 -11.55 -0.79 -1.91
N PRO A 90 -11.23 0.13 -2.84
CA PRO A 90 -12.24 0.65 -3.76
C PRO A 90 -12.80 -0.45 -4.66
N ALA A 91 -11.97 -1.38 -5.17
CA ALA A 91 -12.46 -2.54 -5.92
C ALA A 91 -13.40 -3.42 -5.10
N THR A 92 -13.09 -3.64 -3.80
CA THR A 92 -13.97 -4.40 -2.90
C THR A 92 -15.32 -3.69 -2.70
N LEU A 93 -15.32 -2.39 -2.44
CA LEU A 93 -16.56 -1.63 -2.25
C LEU A 93 -17.43 -1.58 -3.51
N LEU A 94 -16.81 -1.43 -4.69
CA LEU A 94 -17.54 -1.51 -5.96
C LEU A 94 -18.08 -2.92 -6.24
N THR A 95 -17.37 -3.95 -5.79
CA THR A 95 -17.84 -5.34 -5.89
C THR A 95 -19.03 -5.60 -4.95
N VAL A 96 -19.03 -4.97 -3.76
CA VAL A 96 -20.19 -4.96 -2.85
C VAL A 96 -21.35 -4.20 -3.48
N GLN A 97 -21.11 -3.04 -4.03
CA GLN A 97 -22.12 -2.23 -4.72
C GLN A 97 -22.75 -2.97 -5.91
N ALA A 98 -21.97 -3.78 -6.61
CA ALA A 98 -22.45 -4.65 -7.69
C ALA A 98 -23.21 -5.89 -7.19
N GLY A 99 -23.35 -6.09 -5.88
CA GLY A 99 -24.06 -7.23 -5.27
C GLY A 99 -23.36 -8.57 -5.44
N ARG A 100 -22.07 -8.58 -5.81
CA ARG A 100 -21.30 -9.84 -5.99
C ARG A 100 -20.79 -10.41 -4.68
N ILE A 101 -20.44 -9.56 -3.73
CA ILE A 101 -20.03 -9.91 -2.37
C ILE A 101 -20.77 -9.03 -1.37
N GLY A 102 -20.92 -9.49 -0.12
CA GLY A 102 -21.38 -8.67 1.01
C GLY A 102 -20.24 -8.36 1.97
N LEU A 103 -20.28 -7.20 2.63
CA LEU A 103 -19.28 -6.88 3.67
C LEU A 103 -19.26 -7.94 4.78
N ASP A 104 -20.40 -8.49 5.13
CA ASP A 104 -20.54 -9.48 6.20
C ASP A 104 -20.54 -10.92 5.71
N ASP A 105 -20.31 -11.16 4.41
CA ASP A 105 -20.09 -12.49 3.89
C ASP A 105 -18.81 -13.09 4.50
N PRO A 106 -18.86 -14.39 4.86
CA PRO A 106 -17.66 -15.11 5.29
C PRO A 106 -16.66 -15.20 4.14
N ALA A 107 -15.39 -14.89 4.40
CA ALA A 107 -14.31 -14.96 3.42
C ALA A 107 -14.19 -16.38 2.83
N SER A 108 -14.51 -17.41 3.62
CA SER A 108 -14.50 -18.81 3.21
C SER A 108 -15.51 -19.17 2.10
N ARG A 109 -16.53 -18.33 1.85
CA ARG A 109 -17.42 -18.48 0.70
C ARG A 109 -16.66 -18.37 -0.63
N TRP A 110 -15.64 -17.55 -0.67
CA TRP A 110 -14.81 -17.26 -1.83
C TRP A 110 -13.47 -17.98 -1.78
N LEU A 111 -12.95 -18.21 -0.55
CA LEU A 111 -11.71 -18.91 -0.25
C LEU A 111 -12.02 -20.15 0.61
N PRO A 112 -12.57 -21.23 0.04
CA PRO A 112 -12.96 -22.43 0.81
C PRO A 112 -11.78 -23.10 1.50
N GLU A 113 -10.55 -22.80 1.09
CA GLU A 113 -9.32 -23.22 1.76
C GLU A 113 -9.29 -22.80 3.23
N LEU A 114 -9.81 -21.62 3.56
CA LEU A 114 -9.87 -21.11 4.94
C LEU A 114 -10.72 -22.00 5.87
N SER A 115 -11.66 -22.77 5.32
CA SER A 115 -12.49 -23.69 6.10
C SER A 115 -11.90 -25.11 6.24
N ARG A 116 -10.74 -25.38 5.64
CA ARG A 116 -10.13 -26.71 5.55
C ARG A 116 -8.76 -26.81 6.21
N GLY A 117 -8.08 -25.70 6.44
CA GLY A 117 -6.76 -25.63 7.06
C GLY A 117 -6.80 -25.88 8.57
N ALA A 118 -5.64 -25.96 9.19
CA ALA A 118 -5.52 -26.11 10.65
C ALA A 118 -6.15 -24.95 11.42
N GLY A 119 -6.26 -23.78 10.80
CA GLY A 119 -6.96 -22.59 11.31
C GLY A 119 -8.48 -22.60 11.13
N ALA A 120 -9.09 -23.66 10.57
CA ALA A 120 -10.52 -23.68 10.20
C ALA A 120 -11.48 -23.36 11.36
N SER A 121 -11.10 -23.65 12.59
CA SER A 121 -11.92 -23.38 13.78
C SER A 121 -12.22 -21.89 14.01
N TRP A 122 -11.37 -20.98 13.56
CA TRP A 122 -11.55 -19.54 13.68
C TRP A 122 -11.73 -18.84 12.34
N ASN A 123 -11.13 -19.35 11.27
CA ASN A 123 -11.21 -18.78 9.92
C ASN A 123 -12.64 -18.73 9.38
N GLY A 124 -13.53 -19.62 9.80
CA GLY A 124 -14.94 -19.61 9.40
C GLY A 124 -15.72 -18.37 9.86
N SER A 125 -15.22 -17.62 10.84
CA SER A 125 -15.82 -16.39 11.33
C SER A 125 -15.20 -15.11 10.70
N VAL A 126 -14.20 -15.25 9.84
CA VAL A 126 -13.57 -14.13 9.13
C VAL A 126 -14.49 -13.63 8.03
N THR A 127 -14.85 -12.35 8.06
CA THR A 127 -15.70 -11.69 7.05
C THR A 127 -14.90 -10.72 6.20
N ILE A 128 -15.44 -10.31 5.04
CA ILE A 128 -14.86 -9.24 4.19
C ILE A 128 -14.62 -7.97 5.02
N ARG A 129 -15.61 -7.57 5.83
CA ARG A 129 -15.52 -6.43 6.73
C ARG A 129 -14.34 -6.56 7.70
N SER A 130 -14.17 -7.72 8.32
CA SER A 130 -13.09 -7.94 9.30
C SER A 130 -11.71 -7.93 8.66
N LEU A 131 -11.57 -8.37 7.41
CA LEU A 131 -10.35 -8.27 6.62
C LEU A 131 -10.01 -6.80 6.31
N LEU A 132 -11.00 -6.04 5.80
CA LEU A 132 -10.84 -4.61 5.52
C LEU A 132 -10.49 -3.80 6.77
N GLY A 133 -11.12 -4.11 7.91
CA GLY A 133 -10.92 -3.39 9.18
C GLY A 133 -9.72 -3.86 10.00
N HIS A 134 -8.99 -4.89 9.54
CA HIS A 134 -7.83 -5.47 10.25
C HIS A 134 -8.16 -6.03 11.65
N TYR A 135 -9.35 -6.60 11.82
CA TYR A 135 -9.75 -7.26 13.07
C TYR A 135 -10.19 -8.73 12.84
N SER A 136 -9.68 -9.33 11.77
CA SER A 136 -9.96 -10.72 11.40
C SER A 136 -9.29 -11.76 12.29
N GLY A 137 -8.23 -11.39 13.02
CA GLY A 137 -7.37 -12.32 13.76
C GLY A 137 -6.21 -12.87 12.94
N LEU A 138 -6.13 -12.58 11.65
CA LEU A 138 -4.98 -12.96 10.83
C LEU A 138 -3.72 -12.23 11.30
N PRO A 139 -2.57 -12.93 11.36
CA PRO A 139 -1.27 -12.32 11.66
C PRO A 139 -0.95 -11.16 10.70
N ALA A 140 -0.15 -10.21 11.17
CA ALA A 140 0.23 -9.05 10.36
C ALA A 140 1.03 -9.45 9.12
N TRP A 141 2.07 -10.25 9.30
CA TRP A 141 3.03 -10.59 8.26
C TRP A 141 3.68 -11.95 8.52
N ARG A 142 4.07 -12.64 7.45
CA ARG A 142 4.88 -13.85 7.45
C ARG A 142 5.83 -13.82 6.25
N PRO A 143 7.06 -14.35 6.36
CA PRO A 143 7.99 -14.40 5.25
C PRO A 143 7.67 -15.59 4.33
N TYR A 144 6.44 -15.66 3.80
CA TYR A 144 6.00 -16.76 2.93
C TYR A 144 6.86 -16.89 1.68
N PHE A 145 7.34 -15.77 1.17
CA PHE A 145 8.23 -15.73 0.00
C PHE A 145 9.54 -16.51 0.17
N VAL A 146 9.93 -16.88 1.38
CA VAL A 146 11.13 -17.69 1.59
C VAL A 146 10.97 -19.08 0.97
N LEU A 147 9.80 -19.71 1.13
CA LEU A 147 9.53 -21.07 0.64
C LEU A 147 8.42 -21.17 -0.41
N LEU A 148 7.52 -20.20 -0.48
CA LEU A 148 6.33 -20.27 -1.33
C LEU A 148 6.48 -19.35 -2.54
N ARG A 149 5.94 -19.80 -3.70
CA ARG A 149 6.10 -19.10 -4.98
C ARG A 149 4.81 -18.95 -5.78
N ASP A 150 3.69 -19.37 -5.22
CA ASP A 150 2.40 -19.30 -5.91
C ASP A 150 1.24 -19.03 -4.95
N LYS A 151 0.16 -18.52 -5.50
CA LYS A 151 -1.07 -18.16 -4.81
C LYS A 151 -1.66 -19.29 -3.98
N ASP A 152 -1.70 -20.52 -4.53
CA ASP A 152 -2.35 -21.64 -3.85
C ASP A 152 -1.54 -22.08 -2.62
N ALA A 153 -0.20 -22.02 -2.71
CA ALA A 153 0.67 -22.27 -1.57
C ALA A 153 0.48 -21.22 -0.46
N TYR A 154 0.35 -19.94 -0.82
CA TYR A 154 0.03 -18.88 0.13
C TYR A 154 -1.34 -19.07 0.78
N LEU A 155 -2.38 -19.39 0.00
CA LEU A 155 -3.72 -19.64 0.54
C LEU A 155 -3.73 -20.80 1.55
N ARG A 156 -3.01 -21.88 1.26
CA ARG A 156 -2.88 -23.00 2.21
C ARG A 156 -2.15 -22.55 3.48
N ALA A 157 -1.05 -21.82 3.35
CA ALA A 157 -0.31 -21.32 4.50
C ALA A 157 -1.14 -20.38 5.37
N ILE A 158 -1.92 -19.46 4.78
CA ILE A 158 -2.84 -18.59 5.50
C ILE A 158 -3.96 -19.39 6.18
N ALA A 159 -4.49 -20.43 5.52
CA ALA A 159 -5.52 -21.29 6.09
C ALA A 159 -5.04 -22.10 7.30
N ASP A 160 -3.74 -22.40 7.36
CA ASP A 160 -3.09 -23.11 8.44
C ASP A 160 -2.61 -22.21 9.59
N GLU A 161 -2.64 -20.88 9.44
CA GLU A 161 -2.19 -19.97 10.48
C GLU A 161 -3.06 -20.07 11.74
N SER A 162 -2.41 -19.92 12.89
CA SER A 162 -3.10 -19.70 14.16
C SER A 162 -3.53 -18.25 14.24
N ALA A 163 -4.76 -18.01 14.74
CA ALA A 163 -5.21 -16.65 14.99
C ALA A 163 -4.32 -15.96 16.04
N SER A 164 -3.93 -14.71 15.79
CA SER A 164 -3.25 -13.87 16.78
C SER A 164 -4.19 -13.57 17.97
N TYR A 165 -5.48 -13.49 17.69
CA TYR A 165 -6.59 -13.30 18.64
C TYR A 165 -7.92 -13.72 18.00
N ALA A 166 -8.95 -13.91 18.78
CA ALA A 166 -10.27 -14.25 18.23
C ALA A 166 -10.81 -13.09 17.36
N PRO A 167 -11.36 -13.38 16.16
CA PRO A 167 -11.92 -12.36 15.29
C PRO A 167 -12.84 -11.39 16.02
N GLY A 168 -12.69 -10.09 15.76
CA GLY A 168 -13.47 -9.03 16.40
C GLY A 168 -13.00 -8.60 17.80
N LYS A 169 -11.96 -9.20 18.38
CA LYS A 169 -11.50 -8.89 19.76
C LYS A 169 -10.36 -7.90 19.85
N ALA A 170 -9.56 -7.79 18.82
CA ALA A 170 -8.45 -6.84 18.73
C ALA A 170 -8.25 -6.36 17.29
N VAL A 171 -7.27 -5.49 17.08
CA VAL A 171 -6.87 -4.98 15.77
C VAL A 171 -5.41 -5.29 15.59
N GLU A 172 -5.10 -6.00 14.50
CA GLU A 172 -3.75 -6.25 14.03
C GLU A 172 -3.69 -5.96 12.53
N TYR A 173 -2.92 -4.94 12.16
CA TYR A 173 -2.71 -4.61 10.76
C TYR A 173 -2.17 -5.82 10.01
N SER A 174 -2.90 -6.35 9.05
CA SER A 174 -2.59 -7.61 8.38
C SER A 174 -2.45 -7.46 6.87
N ASP A 175 -1.28 -7.80 6.34
CA ASP A 175 -1.03 -7.97 4.91
C ASP A 175 -1.75 -9.21 4.39
N LEU A 176 -1.77 -10.28 5.19
CA LEU A 176 -2.42 -11.55 4.83
C LEU A 176 -3.92 -11.36 4.54
N GLY A 177 -4.56 -10.46 5.31
CA GLY A 177 -5.96 -10.10 5.08
C GLY A 177 -6.19 -9.46 3.71
N PHE A 178 -5.30 -8.55 3.29
CA PHE A 178 -5.42 -7.89 2.00
C PHE A 178 -4.95 -8.74 0.81
N MET A 179 -4.00 -9.66 1.01
CA MET A 179 -3.73 -10.72 0.04
C MET A 179 -5.01 -11.52 -0.23
N SER A 180 -5.68 -11.97 0.85
CA SER A 180 -6.94 -12.71 0.77
C SER A 180 -8.04 -11.93 0.06
N LEU A 181 -8.19 -10.64 0.34
CA LEU A 181 -9.15 -9.77 -0.37
C LEU A 181 -8.86 -9.69 -1.86
N GLY A 182 -7.59 -9.56 -2.27
CA GLY A 182 -7.23 -9.58 -3.69
C GLY A 182 -7.71 -10.86 -4.39
N TRP A 183 -7.51 -12.02 -3.78
CA TRP A 183 -7.96 -13.30 -4.34
C TRP A 183 -9.48 -13.50 -4.29
N ILE A 184 -10.16 -12.96 -3.28
CA ILE A 184 -11.63 -12.90 -3.24
C ILE A 184 -12.17 -12.12 -4.42
N LEU A 185 -11.57 -10.97 -4.72
CA LEU A 185 -11.94 -10.14 -5.87
C LEU A 185 -11.76 -10.88 -7.19
N GLU A 186 -10.60 -11.52 -7.40
CA GLU A 186 -10.35 -12.33 -8.59
C GLU A 186 -11.39 -13.42 -8.78
N ARG A 187 -11.74 -14.16 -7.72
CA ARG A 187 -12.75 -15.24 -7.79
C ARG A 187 -14.17 -14.71 -7.98
N ALA A 188 -14.49 -13.54 -7.40
CA ALA A 188 -15.81 -12.94 -7.53
C ALA A 188 -16.09 -12.44 -8.96
N TRP A 189 -15.04 -12.09 -9.70
CA TRP A 189 -15.17 -11.57 -11.06
C TRP A 189 -14.67 -12.51 -12.14
N ASP A 190 -13.97 -13.60 -11.77
CA ASP A 190 -13.24 -14.50 -12.69
C ASP A 190 -12.28 -13.69 -13.59
N GLU A 191 -11.54 -12.74 -12.98
CA GLU A 191 -10.68 -11.78 -13.66
C GLU A 191 -9.44 -11.54 -12.81
N ALA A 192 -8.26 -11.36 -13.42
CA ALA A 192 -7.04 -11.09 -12.67
C ALA A 192 -7.09 -9.69 -12.01
N LEU A 193 -6.43 -9.58 -10.85
CA LEU A 193 -6.51 -8.37 -10.02
C LEU A 193 -6.09 -7.07 -10.74
N PRO A 194 -5.01 -7.04 -11.56
CA PRO A 194 -4.62 -5.81 -12.25
C PRO A 194 -5.69 -5.31 -13.24
N GLU A 195 -6.24 -6.21 -14.05
CA GLU A 195 -7.28 -5.90 -15.04
C GLU A 195 -8.56 -5.44 -14.35
N LEU A 196 -8.94 -6.13 -13.29
CA LEU A 196 -10.10 -5.80 -12.48
C LEU A 196 -9.97 -4.40 -11.86
N VAL A 197 -8.83 -4.09 -11.24
CA VAL A 197 -8.55 -2.79 -10.63
C VAL A 197 -8.52 -1.69 -11.70
N ASP A 198 -7.92 -1.95 -12.85
CA ASP A 198 -7.91 -1.00 -13.97
C ASP A 198 -9.34 -0.69 -14.45
N ARG A 199 -10.14 -1.72 -14.68
CA ARG A 199 -11.52 -1.59 -15.16
C ARG A 199 -12.45 -0.94 -14.15
N LEU A 200 -12.35 -1.28 -12.88
CA LEU A 200 -13.28 -0.78 -11.85
C LEU A 200 -12.86 0.57 -11.27
N VAL A 201 -11.57 0.85 -11.16
CA VAL A 201 -11.05 1.97 -10.37
C VAL A 201 -10.21 2.92 -11.22
N LEU A 202 -9.09 2.43 -11.78
CA LEU A 202 -8.08 3.31 -12.37
C LEU A 202 -8.56 3.96 -13.68
N GLY A 203 -9.12 3.17 -14.58
CA GLY A 203 -9.63 3.64 -15.87
C GLY A 203 -10.73 4.69 -15.71
N PRO A 204 -11.83 4.42 -14.95
CA PRO A 204 -12.88 5.39 -14.72
C PRO A 204 -12.43 6.72 -14.09
N LEU A 205 -11.35 6.70 -13.29
CA LEU A 205 -10.77 7.87 -12.66
C LEU A 205 -9.67 8.54 -13.50
N GLY A 206 -9.33 7.99 -14.67
CA GLY A 206 -8.30 8.52 -15.55
C GLY A 206 -6.88 8.42 -14.96
N MET A 207 -6.62 7.42 -14.11
CA MET A 207 -5.33 7.20 -13.44
C MET A 207 -4.36 6.41 -14.33
N SER A 208 -3.98 7.00 -15.46
CA SER A 208 -3.18 6.32 -16.50
C SER A 208 -1.73 6.04 -16.10
N ALA A 209 -1.21 6.72 -15.08
CA ALA A 209 0.13 6.52 -14.52
C ALA A 209 0.08 5.74 -13.19
N THR A 210 -0.95 4.90 -12.99
CA THR A 210 -1.12 4.03 -11.82
C THR A 210 -1.35 2.60 -12.26
N GLY A 211 -0.69 1.63 -11.65
CA GLY A 211 -0.87 0.21 -11.96
C GLY A 211 0.21 -0.68 -11.35
N TYR A 212 0.16 -1.95 -11.69
CA TYR A 212 1.15 -2.94 -11.28
C TYR A 212 2.22 -3.06 -12.39
N PRO A 213 3.49 -2.64 -12.16
CA PRO A 213 4.54 -2.71 -13.19
C PRO A 213 4.77 -4.12 -13.72
N ALA A 214 4.56 -5.13 -12.89
CA ALA A 214 4.72 -6.53 -13.26
C ALA A 214 3.66 -6.98 -14.29
N ALA A 215 2.45 -6.44 -14.23
CA ALA A 215 1.37 -6.75 -15.17
C ALA A 215 1.43 -5.89 -16.44
N ASP A 216 1.79 -4.62 -16.30
CA ASP A 216 1.93 -3.68 -17.42
C ASP A 216 3.25 -2.89 -17.32
N PRO A 217 4.36 -3.49 -17.79
CA PRO A 217 5.66 -2.81 -17.79
C PRO A 217 5.69 -1.55 -18.67
N GLY A 218 4.74 -1.40 -19.60
CA GLY A 218 4.63 -0.27 -20.52
C GLY A 218 4.06 1.01 -19.88
N ARG A 219 3.20 0.87 -18.88
CA ARG A 219 2.39 1.94 -18.28
C ARG A 219 3.18 3.18 -17.85
N PHE A 220 4.37 3.01 -17.34
CA PHE A 220 5.19 4.11 -16.82
C PHE A 220 6.27 4.59 -17.81
N SER A 221 6.12 4.30 -19.12
CA SER A 221 7.11 4.67 -20.13
C SER A 221 7.37 6.17 -20.15
N GLY A 222 8.66 6.56 -20.01
CA GLY A 222 9.10 7.96 -20.05
C GLY A 222 8.90 8.74 -18.74
N ALA A 223 8.25 8.18 -17.73
CA ALA A 223 8.14 8.83 -16.42
C ALA A 223 9.40 8.60 -15.57
N PRO A 224 9.84 9.59 -14.76
CA PRO A 224 10.83 9.34 -13.73
C PRO A 224 10.27 8.41 -12.66
N VAL A 225 11.13 7.58 -12.07
CA VAL A 225 10.76 6.64 -11.01
C VAL A 225 11.66 6.85 -9.81
N ALA A 226 11.09 6.88 -8.63
CA ALA A 226 11.82 6.92 -7.38
C ALA A 226 12.33 5.51 -7.04
N PRO A 227 13.66 5.28 -6.95
CA PRO A 227 14.19 3.99 -6.52
C PRO A 227 13.86 3.74 -5.05
N THR A 228 13.73 2.46 -4.69
CA THR A 228 13.57 2.03 -3.30
C THR A 228 14.89 1.47 -2.75
N GLU A 229 14.86 0.52 -1.82
CA GLU A 229 16.04 -0.01 -1.13
C GLU A 229 17.11 -0.56 -2.09
N VAL A 230 18.35 -0.54 -1.68
CA VAL A 230 19.44 -1.27 -2.34
C VAL A 230 19.52 -2.67 -1.73
N GLY A 231 19.17 -3.67 -2.51
CA GLY A 231 18.97 -5.02 -2.00
C GLY A 231 17.59 -5.18 -1.33
N ASN A 232 17.38 -6.12 -0.49
CA ASN A 232 16.20 -6.26 0.40
C ASN A 232 16.68 -6.53 1.83
N GLU A 233 17.67 -5.80 2.29
CA GLU A 233 18.34 -6.09 3.57
C GLU A 233 17.40 -5.98 4.77
N TYR A 234 16.42 -5.06 4.71
CA TYR A 234 15.44 -4.93 5.77
C TYR A 234 14.55 -6.18 5.86
N GLU A 235 13.95 -6.63 4.77
CA GLU A 235 13.10 -7.83 4.78
C GLU A 235 13.91 -9.11 5.00
N ARG A 236 15.16 -9.16 4.49
CA ARG A 236 16.07 -10.26 4.79
C ARG A 236 16.34 -10.37 6.28
N SER A 237 16.60 -9.25 6.96
CA SER A 237 16.81 -9.21 8.41
C SER A 237 15.56 -9.63 9.18
N MET A 238 14.36 -9.22 8.74
CA MET A 238 13.09 -9.65 9.30
C MET A 238 12.85 -11.16 9.12
N ALA A 239 13.13 -11.70 7.94
CA ALA A 239 12.99 -13.12 7.66
C ALA A 239 13.95 -13.97 8.50
N LEU A 240 15.20 -13.51 8.70
CA LEU A 240 16.16 -14.15 9.60
C LEU A 240 15.69 -14.08 11.06
N ALA A 241 15.20 -12.92 11.51
CA ALA A 241 14.65 -12.77 12.85
C ALA A 241 13.46 -13.73 13.09
N TYR A 242 12.59 -13.88 12.10
CA TYR A 242 11.49 -14.84 12.14
C TYR A 242 12.00 -16.29 12.23
N ALA A 243 12.97 -16.65 11.41
CA ALA A 243 13.58 -18.01 11.42
C ALA A 243 14.21 -18.36 12.76
N GLU A 244 14.78 -17.38 13.45
CA GLU A 244 15.41 -17.49 14.78
C GLU A 244 14.40 -17.40 15.94
N GLY A 245 13.10 -17.22 15.65
CA GLY A 245 12.08 -17.06 16.68
C GLY A 245 12.15 -15.74 17.45
N ARG A 246 12.89 -14.75 16.92
CA ARG A 246 12.93 -13.38 17.48
C ARG A 246 11.63 -12.62 17.13
N PRO A 247 11.23 -11.65 17.97
CA PRO A 247 10.06 -10.81 17.66
C PRO A 247 10.21 -10.12 16.32
N VAL A 248 9.17 -10.21 15.50
CA VAL A 248 9.01 -9.47 14.24
C VAL A 248 7.65 -8.80 14.22
N VAL A 249 7.43 -7.90 13.28
CA VAL A 249 6.11 -7.33 13.05
C VAL A 249 5.12 -8.47 12.79
N GLY A 250 4.02 -8.51 13.57
CA GLY A 250 2.99 -9.53 13.43
C GLY A 250 3.02 -10.65 14.48
N GLY A 251 3.65 -10.39 15.61
CA GLY A 251 3.57 -11.28 16.77
C GLY A 251 4.44 -12.53 16.67
N PRO A 252 4.30 -13.47 17.59
CA PRO A 252 5.09 -14.68 17.63
C PRO A 252 4.90 -15.52 16.37
N ALA A 253 5.90 -16.35 16.05
CA ALA A 253 5.84 -17.29 14.94
C ALA A 253 4.57 -18.14 15.03
N GLY A 254 3.74 -18.11 13.98
CA GLY A 254 2.54 -18.94 13.81
C GLY A 254 2.88 -20.39 13.49
N SER A 255 2.06 -21.04 12.68
CA SER A 255 2.29 -22.40 12.19
C SER A 255 3.39 -22.48 11.13
N TYR A 256 3.58 -21.41 10.35
CA TYR A 256 4.60 -21.34 9.30
C TYR A 256 6.01 -21.36 9.87
N ARG A 257 6.89 -22.15 9.26
CA ARG A 257 8.27 -22.32 9.71
C ARG A 257 9.24 -22.16 8.54
N VAL A 258 10.33 -21.45 8.78
CA VAL A 258 11.49 -21.35 7.88
C VAL A 258 12.76 -21.50 8.70
N ALA A 259 13.82 -22.02 8.10
CA ALA A 259 15.16 -22.04 8.68
C ALA A 259 15.99 -20.85 8.14
N ALA A 260 17.01 -20.42 8.88
CA ALA A 260 17.94 -19.39 8.40
C ALA A 260 18.57 -19.77 7.05
N ALA A 261 18.91 -21.05 6.88
CA ALA A 261 19.44 -21.56 5.61
C ALA A 261 18.46 -21.44 4.44
N ASP A 262 17.16 -21.42 4.68
CA ASP A 262 16.15 -21.18 3.61
C ASP A 262 16.14 -19.70 3.23
N VAL A 263 16.26 -18.80 4.19
CA VAL A 263 16.38 -17.36 3.96
C VAL A 263 17.60 -17.03 3.10
N ASP A 264 18.74 -17.69 3.34
CA ASP A 264 19.95 -17.49 2.54
C ASP A 264 19.83 -18.00 1.09
N ARG A 265 18.89 -18.89 0.81
CA ARG A 265 18.60 -19.37 -0.56
C ARG A 265 17.67 -18.48 -1.36
N VAL A 266 17.04 -17.49 -0.74
CA VAL A 266 16.22 -16.52 -1.49
C VAL A 266 17.12 -15.78 -2.47
N PRO A 267 16.75 -15.62 -3.73
CA PRO A 267 17.55 -14.88 -4.72
C PRO A 267 17.45 -13.36 -4.49
N TRP A 268 17.98 -12.91 -3.35
CA TRP A 268 17.91 -11.52 -2.92
C TRP A 268 18.43 -10.56 -3.99
N ARG A 269 17.68 -9.51 -4.25
CA ARG A 269 18.12 -8.40 -5.09
C ARG A 269 19.37 -7.77 -4.50
N ARG A 270 20.33 -7.34 -5.35
CA ARG A 270 21.63 -6.79 -4.91
C ARG A 270 21.80 -5.31 -5.28
N GLY A 271 21.06 -4.85 -6.27
CA GLY A 271 21.07 -3.45 -6.71
C GLY A 271 19.92 -2.66 -6.11
N ALA A 272 19.80 -1.40 -6.51
CA ALA A 272 18.64 -0.59 -6.17
C ALA A 272 17.39 -1.21 -6.80
N ILE A 273 16.35 -1.35 -5.99
CA ILE A 273 15.03 -1.81 -6.44
C ILE A 273 14.37 -0.64 -7.16
N PHE A 274 14.02 -0.85 -8.42
CA PHE A 274 13.57 0.20 -9.32
C PHE A 274 12.43 -0.30 -10.22
N GLY A 275 11.22 0.23 -10.00
CA GLY A 275 10.04 -0.18 -10.74
C GLY A 275 9.57 -1.61 -10.51
N GLU A 276 10.01 -2.21 -9.44
CA GLU A 276 9.58 -3.50 -8.92
C GLU A 276 9.08 -3.32 -7.50
N ALA A 277 8.06 -4.08 -7.10
CA ALA A 277 7.54 -4.03 -5.74
C ALA A 277 8.65 -4.26 -4.72
N HIS A 278 8.77 -3.36 -3.75
CA HIS A 278 9.73 -3.50 -2.65
C HIS A 278 9.40 -4.72 -1.77
N ASP A 279 8.12 -4.93 -1.48
CA ASP A 279 7.60 -6.00 -0.63
C ASP A 279 7.98 -7.39 -1.15
N GLY A 280 8.61 -8.21 -0.31
CA GLY A 280 9.13 -9.52 -0.69
C GLY A 280 8.04 -10.55 -0.97
N ASN A 281 6.92 -10.54 -0.23
CA ASN A 281 5.80 -11.43 -0.54
C ASN A 281 5.19 -11.10 -1.90
N CYS A 282 5.04 -9.82 -2.19
CA CYS A 282 4.56 -9.37 -3.48
C CYS A 282 5.56 -9.74 -4.61
N HIS A 283 6.83 -9.40 -4.44
CA HIS A 283 7.85 -9.60 -5.49
C HIS A 283 8.23 -11.06 -5.69
N TYR A 284 8.78 -11.72 -4.66
CA TYR A 284 9.35 -13.07 -4.78
C TYR A 284 8.29 -14.18 -4.79
N GLY A 285 7.17 -13.95 -4.09
CA GLY A 285 6.13 -14.96 -3.87
C GLY A 285 4.97 -14.87 -4.83
N LEU A 286 4.55 -13.65 -5.20
CA LEU A 286 3.30 -13.41 -5.93
C LEU A 286 3.51 -12.70 -7.28
N GLY A 287 4.76 -12.68 -7.81
CA GLY A 287 5.04 -12.16 -9.14
C GLY A 287 4.81 -10.67 -9.32
N GLY A 288 4.87 -9.88 -8.26
CA GLY A 288 4.74 -8.41 -8.30
C GLY A 288 3.30 -7.88 -8.25
N VAL A 289 2.30 -8.76 -8.06
CA VAL A 289 0.88 -8.38 -7.98
C VAL A 289 0.25 -8.94 -6.71
N SER A 290 -0.28 -8.07 -5.86
CA SER A 290 -1.01 -8.48 -4.66
C SER A 290 -2.00 -7.42 -4.19
N GLY A 291 -3.04 -7.84 -3.45
CA GLY A 291 -4.00 -6.91 -2.85
C GLY A 291 -3.42 -6.04 -1.74
N HIS A 292 -2.24 -6.37 -1.20
CA HIS A 292 -1.62 -5.61 -0.10
C HIS A 292 -0.50 -4.69 -0.54
N ALA A 293 0.15 -4.93 -1.69
CA ALA A 293 1.33 -4.21 -2.20
C ALA A 293 1.48 -4.40 -3.71
N GLY A 294 2.41 -3.67 -4.34
CA GLY A 294 2.79 -3.83 -5.74
C GLY A 294 2.22 -2.78 -6.67
N LEU A 295 1.31 -1.91 -6.19
CA LEU A 295 0.80 -0.80 -6.99
C LEU A 295 1.81 0.36 -7.01
N PHE A 296 1.98 0.97 -8.16
CA PHE A 296 2.78 2.20 -8.35
C PHE A 296 1.87 3.33 -8.82
N SER A 297 2.23 4.57 -8.46
CA SER A 297 1.45 5.75 -8.84
C SER A 297 2.28 7.04 -8.80
N THR A 298 1.64 8.13 -9.22
CA THR A 298 2.12 9.51 -9.16
C THR A 298 1.24 10.35 -8.24
N ALA A 299 1.73 11.51 -7.81
CA ALA A 299 0.92 12.45 -7.04
C ALA A 299 -0.30 12.93 -7.83
N ASP A 300 -0.14 13.18 -9.14
CA ASP A 300 -1.23 13.60 -10.01
C ASP A 300 -2.37 12.56 -10.07
N ASP A 301 -2.04 11.29 -10.20
CA ASP A 301 -3.05 10.23 -10.23
C ASP A 301 -3.71 10.01 -8.87
N LEU A 302 -2.95 10.11 -7.77
CA LEU A 302 -3.54 10.03 -6.44
C LEU A 302 -4.49 11.21 -6.15
N VAL A 303 -4.21 12.39 -6.69
CA VAL A 303 -5.18 13.51 -6.64
C VAL A 303 -6.46 13.17 -7.41
N ARG A 304 -6.36 12.52 -8.60
CA ARG A 304 -7.55 12.01 -9.33
C ARG A 304 -8.30 10.94 -8.54
N TYR A 305 -7.57 10.04 -7.88
CA TYR A 305 -8.14 9.02 -7.01
C TYR A 305 -9.07 9.58 -5.93
N LEU A 306 -8.80 10.79 -5.41
CA LEU A 306 -9.64 11.41 -4.39
C LEU A 306 -11.10 11.60 -4.84
N ALA A 307 -11.34 11.72 -6.16
CA ALA A 307 -12.70 11.81 -6.70
C ALA A 307 -13.55 10.57 -6.40
N PHE A 308 -12.94 9.42 -6.16
CA PHE A 308 -13.63 8.20 -5.71
C PHE A 308 -14.37 8.41 -4.39
N TRP A 309 -13.76 9.19 -3.49
CA TRP A 309 -14.25 9.43 -2.14
C TRP A 309 -15.09 10.70 -2.00
N ASP A 310 -15.14 11.54 -3.03
CA ASP A 310 -15.89 12.79 -3.00
C ASP A 310 -17.40 12.52 -3.03
N ARG A 311 -18.19 13.51 -2.58
CA ARG A 311 -19.64 13.49 -2.76
C ARG A 311 -19.94 13.55 -4.25
N GLY A 312 -20.70 12.59 -4.75
CA GLY A 312 -20.97 12.44 -6.19
C GLY A 312 -19.93 11.61 -6.94
N GLY A 313 -18.96 11.02 -6.25
CA GLY A 313 -18.07 9.98 -6.78
C GLY A 313 -18.83 8.68 -7.12
N PRO A 314 -18.16 7.66 -7.64
CA PRO A 314 -18.80 6.44 -8.15
C PRO A 314 -19.38 5.54 -7.05
N LEU A 315 -18.99 5.74 -5.80
CA LEU A 315 -19.40 4.89 -4.68
C LEU A 315 -20.74 5.35 -4.08
N ASP A 316 -21.62 4.38 -3.83
CA ASP A 316 -22.87 4.60 -3.10
C ASP A 316 -22.63 5.38 -1.81
N PRO A 317 -23.45 6.42 -1.50
CA PRO A 317 -23.25 7.25 -0.31
C PRO A 317 -23.25 6.47 1.00
N ALA A 318 -24.03 5.38 1.11
CA ALA A 318 -24.06 4.56 2.32
C ALA A 318 -22.76 3.76 2.49
N LEU A 319 -22.23 3.15 1.40
CA LEU A 319 -20.94 2.46 1.43
C LEU A 319 -19.78 3.43 1.68
N ARG A 320 -19.86 4.64 1.13
CA ARG A 320 -18.87 5.69 1.43
C ARG A 320 -18.88 6.07 2.91
N ALA A 321 -20.06 6.28 3.49
CA ALA A 321 -20.18 6.57 4.92
C ALA A 321 -19.68 5.40 5.78
N GLU A 322 -19.99 4.17 5.38
CA GLU A 322 -19.53 2.95 6.05
C GLU A 322 -17.99 2.84 6.05
N ALA A 323 -17.32 3.20 4.94
CA ALA A 323 -15.86 3.16 4.83
C ALA A 323 -15.16 4.08 5.84
N PHE A 324 -15.79 5.20 6.20
CA PHE A 324 -15.27 6.18 7.17
C PHE A 324 -15.92 6.05 8.57
N SER A 325 -16.78 5.07 8.78
CA SER A 325 -17.32 4.76 10.11
C SER A 325 -16.37 3.82 10.86
N ARG A 326 -16.34 3.95 12.19
CA ARG A 326 -15.52 3.08 13.04
C ARG A 326 -15.99 1.63 12.95
N GLN A 327 -15.11 0.74 12.50
CA GLN A 327 -15.34 -0.70 12.39
C GLN A 327 -14.72 -1.49 13.57
N THR A 328 -13.79 -0.89 14.30
CA THR A 328 -12.96 -1.57 15.30
C THR A 328 -13.54 -1.48 16.70
N PRO A 329 -13.26 -2.46 17.59
CA PRO A 329 -13.75 -2.46 18.98
C PRO A 329 -13.36 -1.20 19.74
N PRO A 330 -14.14 -0.79 20.76
CA PRO A 330 -13.74 0.27 21.68
C PRO A 330 -12.37 -0.02 22.34
N GLY A 331 -11.54 1.02 22.51
CA GLY A 331 -10.20 0.90 23.09
C GLY A 331 -9.09 0.49 22.12
N ALA A 332 -9.43 -0.07 20.94
CA ALA A 332 -8.47 -0.31 19.88
C ALA A 332 -8.25 0.93 19.02
N VAL A 333 -7.20 0.91 18.17
CA VAL A 333 -6.99 1.93 17.13
C VAL A 333 -8.27 2.08 16.31
N SER A 334 -8.74 3.32 16.15
CA SER A 334 -9.95 3.61 15.37
C SER A 334 -9.68 3.38 13.88
N ARG A 335 -10.38 2.41 13.30
CA ARG A 335 -10.28 2.12 11.86
C ARG A 335 -11.66 2.08 11.23
N GLY A 336 -11.73 2.63 10.01
CA GLY A 336 -12.79 2.36 9.06
C GLY A 336 -12.46 1.13 8.21
N LEU A 337 -13.08 1.02 7.04
CA LEU A 337 -12.70 0.00 6.08
C LEU A 337 -11.39 0.40 5.40
N GLY A 338 -10.29 -0.23 5.79
CA GLY A 338 -8.92 0.04 5.31
C GLY A 338 -8.24 1.27 5.92
N TRP A 339 -8.97 2.25 6.38
CA TRP A 339 -8.45 3.54 6.86
C TRP A 339 -8.16 3.54 8.36
N ILE A 340 -7.15 4.29 8.78
CA ILE A 340 -7.02 4.76 10.17
C ILE A 340 -7.86 6.03 10.28
N LEU A 341 -8.69 6.13 11.33
CA LEU A 341 -9.54 7.29 11.60
C LEU A 341 -9.00 8.09 12.79
N ASP A 342 -8.72 9.37 12.60
CA ASP A 342 -8.24 10.28 13.65
C ASP A 342 -9.27 11.37 14.03
N GLY A 343 -10.54 11.10 13.78
CA GLY A 343 -11.66 11.99 14.06
C GLY A 343 -11.95 13.00 12.94
N ALA A 344 -10.96 13.70 12.43
CA ALA A 344 -11.12 14.71 11.37
C ALA A 344 -10.87 14.13 9.96
N ALA A 345 -10.01 13.13 9.87
CA ALA A 345 -9.59 12.55 8.60
C ALA A 345 -9.40 11.03 8.66
N ALA A 346 -9.33 10.45 7.49
CA ALA A 346 -8.95 9.07 7.26
C ALA A 346 -7.54 9.05 6.65
N THR A 347 -6.64 8.25 7.22
CA THR A 347 -5.23 8.21 6.84
C THR A 347 -4.79 6.78 6.56
N HIS A 348 -3.91 6.59 5.60
CA HIS A 348 -3.15 5.37 5.41
C HIS A 348 -1.73 5.68 4.98
N THR A 349 -0.78 4.81 5.35
CA THR A 349 0.63 4.99 5.04
C THR A 349 1.19 3.77 4.32
N GLY A 350 2.23 3.98 3.51
CA GLY A 350 3.01 2.91 2.90
C GLY A 350 4.43 2.84 3.49
N PHE A 351 4.98 1.62 3.50
CA PHE A 351 6.30 1.35 4.07
C PHE A 351 7.41 2.14 3.38
N THR A 352 7.32 2.30 2.07
CA THR A 352 8.27 3.04 1.24
C THR A 352 8.34 4.55 1.53
N GLY A 353 7.42 5.06 2.37
CA GLY A 353 7.41 6.47 2.79
C GLY A 353 6.15 7.22 2.32
N THR A 354 5.22 6.53 1.69
CA THR A 354 4.00 7.13 1.12
C THR A 354 2.91 7.34 2.18
N MET A 355 2.05 8.33 1.97
CA MET A 355 0.88 8.64 2.81
C MET A 355 -0.24 9.25 1.98
N LEU A 356 -1.47 8.87 2.30
CA LEU A 356 -2.69 9.51 1.85
C LEU A 356 -3.55 9.85 3.07
N ARG A 357 -3.97 11.11 3.19
CA ARG A 357 -4.89 11.61 4.21
C ARG A 357 -6.07 12.30 3.53
N TYR A 358 -7.29 11.95 3.90
CA TYR A 358 -8.51 12.45 3.29
C TYR A 358 -9.52 12.89 4.36
N ARG A 359 -10.09 14.07 4.20
CA ARG A 359 -11.16 14.62 5.05
C ARG A 359 -12.50 14.47 4.34
N ALA A 360 -13.32 13.54 4.80
CA ALA A 360 -14.61 13.25 4.18
C ALA A 360 -15.64 14.39 4.29
N ALA A 361 -15.44 15.34 5.20
CA ALA A 361 -16.34 16.45 5.46
C ALA A 361 -16.33 17.49 4.31
N ASP A 362 -15.14 17.83 3.82
CA ASP A 362 -14.91 18.91 2.85
C ASP A 362 -14.12 18.49 1.59
N GLY A 363 -13.70 17.22 1.54
CA GLY A 363 -12.87 16.70 0.44
C GLY A 363 -11.42 17.16 0.49
N GLY A 364 -10.98 17.81 1.57
CA GLY A 364 -9.58 18.15 1.77
C GLY A 364 -8.70 16.92 1.80
N ALA A 365 -7.50 16.98 1.23
CA ALA A 365 -6.62 15.82 1.20
C ALA A 365 -5.15 16.20 1.09
N LEU A 366 -4.31 15.34 1.65
CA LEU A 366 -2.85 15.42 1.60
C LEU A 366 -2.31 14.11 1.04
N VAL A 367 -1.58 14.21 -0.05
CA VAL A 367 -0.82 13.12 -0.67
C VAL A 367 0.66 13.38 -0.40
N ALA A 368 1.38 12.43 0.16
CA ALA A 368 2.82 12.50 0.31
C ALA A 368 3.45 11.22 -0.24
N LEU A 369 4.33 11.36 -1.20
CA LEU A 369 5.08 10.29 -1.82
C LEU A 369 6.56 10.52 -1.58
N THR A 370 7.21 9.61 -0.89
CA THR A 370 8.66 9.64 -0.67
C THR A 370 9.24 8.25 -0.89
N ASN A 371 10.54 8.17 -1.08
CA ASN A 371 11.28 6.91 -1.15
C ASN A 371 12.22 6.74 0.06
N ARG A 372 11.69 6.91 1.27
CA ARG A 372 12.43 6.86 2.53
C ARG A 372 13.28 5.59 2.73
N VAL A 373 12.98 4.55 1.98
CA VAL A 373 13.70 3.28 2.01
C VAL A 373 14.94 3.28 1.10
N HIS A 374 15.22 4.37 0.37
CA HIS A 374 16.39 4.47 -0.50
C HIS A 374 17.52 5.28 0.15
N PRO A 375 18.77 4.84 0.11
CA PRO A 375 19.25 3.51 -0.35
C PRO A 375 19.02 2.40 0.67
N ALA A 376 18.69 2.73 1.90
CA ALA A 376 18.37 1.83 3.01
C ALA A 376 17.15 2.36 3.77
N VAL A 377 16.57 1.51 4.61
CA VAL A 377 15.43 1.89 5.45
C VAL A 377 15.91 2.80 6.57
N GLU A 378 15.48 4.07 6.53
CA GLU A 378 15.82 5.08 7.53
C GLU A 378 14.64 5.37 8.46
N ASP A 379 14.97 5.82 9.67
CA ASP A 379 13.99 6.28 10.65
C ASP A 379 13.53 7.74 10.35
N GLY A 380 12.61 8.27 11.17
CA GLY A 380 12.17 9.66 11.08
C GLY A 380 10.99 9.95 10.16
N ILE A 381 10.57 9.00 9.31
CA ILE A 381 9.43 9.23 8.41
C ILE A 381 8.12 9.48 9.17
N GLY A 382 7.95 8.88 10.34
CA GLY A 382 6.79 9.11 11.20
C GLY A 382 6.70 10.56 11.67
N ASP A 383 7.79 11.09 12.20
CA ASP A 383 7.89 12.46 12.69
C ASP A 383 7.73 13.48 11.56
N TRP A 384 8.32 13.20 10.40
CA TRP A 384 8.15 14.04 9.22
C TRP A 384 6.70 14.10 8.76
N ARG A 385 5.99 12.95 8.68
CA ARG A 385 4.57 12.91 8.34
C ARG A 385 3.71 13.69 9.32
N GLN A 386 3.98 13.56 10.62
CA GLN A 386 3.26 14.32 11.65
C GLN A 386 3.44 15.81 11.49
N ALA A 387 4.67 16.27 11.25
CA ALA A 387 4.95 17.68 11.05
C ALA A 387 4.35 18.22 9.74
N LEU A 388 4.38 17.44 8.64
CA LEU A 388 3.71 17.80 7.39
C LEU A 388 2.19 17.96 7.60
N VAL A 389 1.54 17.03 8.33
CA VAL A 389 0.12 17.13 8.68
C VAL A 389 -0.13 18.38 9.49
N ALA A 390 0.64 18.63 10.55
CA ALA A 390 0.49 19.83 11.40
C ALA A 390 0.67 21.15 10.61
N ALA A 391 1.65 21.19 9.70
CA ALA A 391 1.90 22.37 8.85
C ALA A 391 0.78 22.65 7.84
N THR A 392 -0.05 21.64 7.53
CA THR A 392 -1.11 21.73 6.50
C THR A 392 -2.53 21.64 7.06
N GLU A 393 -2.71 21.45 8.37
CA GLU A 393 -4.05 21.17 8.95
C GLU A 393 -4.95 22.42 8.92
N ASP A 394 -4.38 23.60 9.13
CA ASP A 394 -5.11 24.88 9.19
C ASP A 394 -5.13 25.65 7.85
N LEU A 395 -4.48 25.09 6.81
CA LEU A 395 -4.44 25.69 5.45
C LEU A 395 -5.74 25.37 4.63
#